data_ab5752923a350ea14a6d55bcdc5acfa1
#
_entry.id   ab5752923a350ea14a6d55bcdc5acfa1
#
_cell.length_a   1.000
_cell.length_b   1.000
_cell.length_c   1.000
_cell.angle_alpha   90.00
_cell.angle_beta   90.00
_cell.angle_gamma   90.00
#
_symmetry.space_group_name_H-M   'P 1'
#
loop_
_entity.id
_entity.type
_entity.pdbx_description
1 polymer ?
#
loop_
_entity_poly.entity_id
_entity_poly.type
_entity_poly.pdbx_seq_one_letter_code
_entity_poly.pdbx_strand_id
1 'polypeptide(L)'
;LQSMKESDIFEIRDVYLRGNEKNQKDPLKVIEIIANKPWKKNVLTAHLLKLWNVPETVLDKEKDTTVIENEILAPDDQFYELLDYQYYIKQRVLNNLNSEHLLERMLVHMPTGTGKTKTTMHIITNYINFTIKKQGIVIWIAHTTELLQQAYDTFESVWKHLGDGKINAYKLWGTKTIENINQPLNGIVFCGLSKLMSIADSKPALYERLKMDC
;
A
#
# COMPACT_ATOMS: atom_id res chain seq x y z
N LEU A 1 -18.56 5.52 23.11
CA LEU A 1 -18.13 6.16 24.39
C LEU A 1 -19.14 7.21 24.88
N GLN A 2 -19.71 8.05 24.02
CA GLN A 2 -20.67 9.11 24.40
C GLN A 2 -21.98 8.58 25.01
N SER A 3 -22.32 7.31 24.81
CA SER A 3 -23.51 6.66 25.37
C SER A 3 -23.27 5.90 26.68
N MET A 4 -22.06 5.92 27.21
CA MET A 4 -21.68 5.25 28.45
C MET A 4 -22.18 6.03 29.66
N LYS A 5 -22.51 5.30 30.75
CA LYS A 5 -22.81 5.94 32.02
C LYS A 5 -21.54 6.54 32.64
N GLU A 6 -21.68 7.62 33.36
CA GLU A 6 -20.53 8.28 34.02
C GLU A 6 -19.80 7.32 35.00
N SER A 7 -20.54 6.44 35.68
CA SER A 7 -19.98 5.40 36.56
C SER A 7 -18.95 4.53 35.82
N ASP A 8 -19.29 4.09 34.61
CA ASP A 8 -18.48 3.18 33.81
C ASP A 8 -17.25 3.89 33.27
N ILE A 9 -17.40 5.19 32.92
CA ILE A 9 -16.29 6.04 32.44
C ILE A 9 -15.25 6.22 33.56
N PHE A 10 -15.70 6.49 34.81
CA PHE A 10 -14.80 6.66 35.94
C PHE A 10 -14.18 5.33 36.40
N GLU A 11 -14.89 4.22 36.28
CA GLU A 11 -14.32 2.89 36.55
C GLU A 11 -13.16 2.61 35.55
N ILE A 12 -13.35 2.85 34.28
CA ILE A 12 -12.30 2.70 33.26
C ILE A 12 -11.12 3.62 33.56
N ARG A 13 -11.37 4.89 33.92
CA ARG A 13 -10.33 5.82 34.35
C ARG A 13 -9.49 5.25 35.48
N ASP A 14 -10.14 4.79 36.54
CA ASP A 14 -9.48 4.36 37.77
C ASP A 14 -8.67 3.07 37.61
N VAL A 15 -9.13 2.20 36.72
CA VAL A 15 -8.45 0.92 36.41
C VAL A 15 -7.33 1.07 35.38
N TYR A 16 -7.54 1.85 34.34
CA TYR A 16 -6.67 1.81 33.16
C TYR A 16 -5.82 3.08 32.92
N LEU A 17 -6.20 4.24 33.50
CA LEU A 17 -5.42 5.45 33.38
C LEU A 17 -4.43 5.60 34.55
N ARG A 18 -3.31 6.30 34.31
CA ARG A 18 -2.24 6.49 35.28
C ARG A 18 -1.80 7.93 35.35
N GLY A 19 -1.15 8.30 36.46
CA GLY A 19 -0.61 9.65 36.64
C GLY A 19 -1.71 10.72 36.65
N ASN A 20 -1.47 11.81 35.97
CA ASN A 20 -2.41 12.95 35.89
C ASN A 20 -3.72 12.59 35.17
N GLU A 21 -3.71 11.61 34.25
CA GLU A 21 -4.92 11.14 33.55
C GLU A 21 -5.93 10.52 34.51
N LYS A 22 -5.46 9.82 35.55
CA LYS A 22 -6.32 9.17 36.60
C LYS A 22 -7.05 10.20 37.45
N ASN A 23 -6.53 11.40 37.58
CA ASN A 23 -7.11 12.45 38.39
C ASN A 23 -8.15 13.29 37.67
N GLN A 24 -8.44 13.00 36.39
CA GLN A 24 -9.41 13.75 35.60
C GLN A 24 -10.84 13.52 36.13
N LYS A 25 -11.53 14.61 36.51
CA LYS A 25 -12.87 14.64 37.05
C LYS A 25 -13.98 14.90 36.02
N ASP A 26 -13.59 15.38 34.84
CA ASP A 26 -14.52 15.65 33.75
C ASP A 26 -14.71 14.40 32.90
N PRO A 27 -15.92 13.82 32.84
CA PRO A 27 -16.20 12.62 32.04
C PRO A 27 -15.87 12.76 30.57
N LEU A 28 -16.10 13.95 29.97
CA LEU A 28 -15.83 14.21 28.55
C LEU A 28 -14.33 14.15 28.26
N LYS A 29 -13.52 14.71 29.14
CA LYS A 29 -12.05 14.64 29.00
C LYS A 29 -11.51 13.23 29.22
N VAL A 30 -12.13 12.43 30.11
CA VAL A 30 -11.77 11.02 30.27
C VAL A 30 -12.09 10.24 29.00
N ILE A 31 -13.25 10.48 28.39
CA ILE A 31 -13.63 9.88 27.08
C ILE A 31 -12.60 10.25 25.99
N GLU A 32 -12.21 11.51 25.91
CA GLU A 32 -11.21 11.98 24.94
C GLU A 32 -9.85 11.29 25.11
N ILE A 33 -9.39 11.16 26.36
CA ILE A 33 -8.14 10.45 26.67
C ILE A 33 -8.23 8.99 26.26
N ILE A 34 -9.34 8.31 26.54
CA ILE A 34 -9.55 6.91 26.16
C ILE A 34 -9.65 6.75 24.64
N ALA A 35 -10.35 7.65 23.96
CA ALA A 35 -10.51 7.63 22.49
C ALA A 35 -9.18 7.81 21.74
N ASN A 36 -8.25 8.56 22.31
CA ASN A 36 -6.92 8.79 21.75
C ASN A 36 -5.90 7.66 22.04
N LYS A 37 -6.27 6.67 22.89
CA LYS A 37 -5.41 5.50 23.09
C LYS A 37 -5.46 4.58 21.86
N PRO A 38 -4.33 4.01 21.46
CA PRO A 38 -4.29 3.14 20.28
C PRO A 38 -5.09 1.85 20.53
N TRP A 39 -5.96 1.51 19.57
CA TRP A 39 -6.72 0.25 19.56
C TRP A 39 -5.78 -0.92 19.28
N LYS A 40 -5.25 -1.51 20.35
CA LYS A 40 -4.40 -2.70 20.32
C LYS A 40 -5.00 -3.77 21.22
N LYS A 41 -4.62 -5.02 21.02
CA LYS A 41 -5.00 -6.13 21.91
C LYS A 41 -4.36 -5.91 23.31
N ASN A 42 -5.09 -5.22 24.17
CA ASN A 42 -4.71 -4.93 25.55
C ASN A 42 -5.94 -4.99 26.47
N VAL A 43 -5.71 -4.96 27.78
CA VAL A 43 -6.75 -5.15 28.78
C VAL A 43 -7.84 -4.06 28.71
N LEU A 44 -7.48 -2.81 28.41
CA LEU A 44 -8.44 -1.72 28.24
C LEU A 44 -9.37 -1.98 27.05
N THR A 45 -8.80 -2.34 25.90
CA THR A 45 -9.58 -2.57 24.68
C THR A 45 -10.49 -3.80 24.83
N ALA A 46 -10.01 -4.87 25.47
CA ALA A 46 -10.82 -6.06 25.76
C ALA A 46 -12.01 -5.71 26.68
N HIS A 47 -11.78 -4.87 27.71
CA HIS A 47 -12.85 -4.42 28.61
C HIS A 47 -13.90 -3.57 27.86
N LEU A 48 -13.47 -2.62 27.01
CA LEU A 48 -14.36 -1.79 26.20
C LEU A 48 -15.21 -2.63 25.23
N LEU A 49 -14.61 -3.62 24.57
CA LEU A 49 -15.33 -4.52 23.67
C LEU A 49 -16.38 -5.35 24.42
N LYS A 50 -16.04 -5.82 25.62
CA LYS A 50 -16.99 -6.55 26.47
C LYS A 50 -18.17 -5.67 26.89
N LEU A 51 -17.92 -4.40 27.27
CA LEU A 51 -18.98 -3.43 27.60
C LEU A 51 -19.92 -3.16 26.43
N TRP A 52 -19.41 -3.19 25.21
CA TRP A 52 -20.21 -2.97 23.99
C TRP A 52 -20.76 -4.25 23.37
N ASN A 53 -20.56 -5.39 24.03
CA ASN A 53 -20.97 -6.71 23.52
C ASN A 53 -20.41 -7.00 22.11
N VAL A 54 -19.19 -6.53 21.84
CA VAL A 54 -18.46 -6.75 20.60
C VAL A 54 -17.44 -7.87 20.83
N PRO A 55 -17.39 -8.91 19.97
CA PRO A 55 -16.43 -9.99 20.15
C PRO A 55 -14.99 -9.51 20.00
N GLU A 56 -14.07 -10.00 20.81
CA GLU A 56 -12.65 -9.64 20.78
C GLU A 56 -11.96 -9.97 19.44
N THR A 57 -12.55 -10.89 18.67
CA THR A 57 -12.09 -11.23 17.30
C THR A 57 -12.02 -10.04 16.35
N VAL A 58 -12.76 -8.95 16.65
CA VAL A 58 -12.66 -7.68 15.88
C VAL A 58 -11.26 -7.05 16.01
N LEU A 59 -10.52 -7.36 17.08
CA LEU A 59 -9.13 -6.94 17.27
C LEU A 59 -8.11 -7.90 16.63
N ASP A 60 -8.53 -9.11 16.36
CA ASP A 60 -7.76 -10.01 15.52
C ASP A 60 -7.90 -9.48 14.09
N LYS A 61 -7.21 -8.35 13.79
CA LYS A 61 -6.75 -8.20 12.42
C LYS A 61 -6.07 -9.52 12.13
N GLU A 62 -6.62 -10.30 11.22
CA GLU A 62 -5.86 -11.37 10.61
C GLU A 62 -4.49 -10.78 10.37
N LYS A 63 -3.51 -11.27 11.09
CA LYS A 63 -2.16 -11.11 10.65
C LYS A 63 -2.20 -11.85 9.32
N ASP A 64 -2.39 -11.11 8.25
CA ASP A 64 -2.14 -11.56 6.90
C ASP A 64 -0.65 -11.88 6.89
N THR A 65 -0.33 -13.00 7.53
CA THR A 65 0.99 -13.61 7.53
C THR A 65 1.21 -14.34 6.20
N THR A 66 0.32 -14.12 5.25
CA THR A 66 0.58 -14.51 3.87
C THR A 66 1.73 -13.65 3.37
N VAL A 67 2.91 -14.17 3.56
CA VAL A 67 4.09 -13.82 2.81
C VAL A 67 3.77 -14.13 1.34
N ILE A 68 3.14 -13.20 0.67
CA ILE A 68 3.00 -13.28 -0.79
C ILE A 68 4.32 -12.75 -1.31
N GLU A 69 5.21 -13.66 -1.63
CA GLU A 69 6.51 -13.32 -2.20
C GLU A 69 6.32 -12.54 -3.50
N ASN A 70 5.44 -13.04 -4.37
CA ASN A 70 5.02 -12.37 -5.61
C ASN A 70 3.82 -13.10 -6.21
N GLU A 71 3.01 -12.38 -6.96
CA GLU A 71 2.03 -12.96 -7.87
C GLU A 71 2.62 -13.01 -9.28
N ILE A 72 2.44 -14.15 -9.97
CA ILE A 72 2.86 -14.30 -11.36
C ILE A 72 1.66 -14.00 -12.24
N LEU A 73 1.71 -12.90 -12.96
CA LEU A 73 0.69 -12.50 -13.93
C LEU A 73 1.06 -13.01 -15.31
N ALA A 74 0.06 -13.45 -16.06
CA ALA A 74 0.19 -13.92 -17.44
C ALA A 74 -0.77 -13.16 -18.36
N PRO A 75 -0.44 -13.03 -19.66
CA PRO A 75 -1.36 -12.47 -20.65
C PRO A 75 -2.65 -13.32 -20.75
N ASP A 76 -3.72 -12.65 -21.14
CA ASP A 76 -5.03 -13.23 -21.41
C ASP A 76 -5.68 -12.42 -22.54
N ASP A 77 -6.76 -12.90 -23.13
CA ASP A 77 -7.50 -12.23 -24.23
C ASP A 77 -8.37 -11.05 -23.76
N GLN A 78 -8.03 -10.46 -22.62
CA GLN A 78 -8.76 -9.32 -22.05
C GLN A 78 -8.49 -8.04 -22.84
N PHE A 79 -9.56 -7.42 -23.36
CA PHE A 79 -9.49 -6.13 -24.05
C PHE A 79 -9.50 -4.97 -23.06
N TYR A 80 -8.46 -4.11 -23.06
CA TYR A 80 -8.35 -2.97 -22.15
C TYR A 80 -7.60 -1.79 -22.77
N GLU A 81 -8.05 -1.31 -23.94
CA GLU A 81 -7.38 -0.28 -24.71
C GLU A 81 -7.45 1.13 -24.12
N LEU A 82 -6.53 1.97 -24.57
CA LEU A 82 -6.48 3.40 -24.27
C LEU A 82 -7.38 4.20 -25.21
N LEU A 83 -7.92 5.31 -24.72
CA LEU A 83 -8.52 6.36 -25.53
C LEU A 83 -7.42 7.17 -26.24
N ASP A 84 -7.75 7.86 -27.33
CA ASP A 84 -6.78 8.58 -28.18
C ASP A 84 -5.87 9.55 -27.40
N TYR A 85 -6.44 10.33 -26.47
CA TYR A 85 -5.65 11.28 -25.67
C TYR A 85 -4.71 10.56 -24.68
N GLN A 86 -5.11 9.41 -24.14
CA GLN A 86 -4.28 8.58 -23.27
C GLN A 86 -3.14 7.95 -24.07
N TYR A 87 -3.44 7.49 -25.27
CA TYR A 87 -2.43 6.97 -26.19
C TYR A 87 -1.39 8.04 -26.57
N TYR A 88 -1.83 9.27 -26.85
CA TYR A 88 -0.92 10.37 -27.12
C TYR A 88 0.03 10.67 -25.95
N ILE A 89 -0.51 10.69 -24.71
CA ILE A 89 0.30 10.88 -23.51
C ILE A 89 1.31 9.73 -23.34
N LYS A 90 0.85 8.47 -23.52
CA LYS A 90 1.72 7.29 -23.51
C LYS A 90 2.90 7.44 -24.46
N GLN A 91 2.65 7.80 -25.71
CA GLN A 91 3.70 7.96 -26.71
C GLN A 91 4.72 9.03 -26.31
N ARG A 92 4.26 10.17 -25.81
CA ARG A 92 5.16 11.26 -25.36
C ARG A 92 6.06 10.80 -24.20
N VAL A 93 5.52 10.09 -23.23
CA VAL A 93 6.31 9.59 -22.08
C VAL A 93 7.31 8.54 -22.54
N LEU A 94 6.91 7.57 -23.37
CA LEU A 94 7.80 6.53 -23.87
C LEU A 94 8.92 7.10 -24.74
N ASN A 95 8.64 8.10 -25.57
CA ASN A 95 9.68 8.76 -26.38
C ASN A 95 10.73 9.43 -25.48
N ASN A 96 10.33 10.05 -24.37
CA ASN A 96 11.27 10.61 -23.39
C ASN A 96 12.07 9.52 -22.66
N LEU A 97 11.41 8.43 -22.24
CA LEU A 97 12.07 7.32 -21.54
C LEU A 97 13.10 6.58 -22.43
N ASN A 98 12.90 6.57 -23.75
CA ASN A 98 13.76 5.90 -24.71
C ASN A 98 14.74 6.86 -25.40
N SER A 99 14.76 8.15 -25.07
CA SER A 99 15.67 9.13 -25.66
C SER A 99 17.07 9.02 -25.06
N GLU A 100 18.11 9.33 -25.85
CA GLU A 100 19.50 9.42 -25.36
C GLU A 100 19.67 10.51 -24.29
N HIS A 101 18.80 11.53 -24.29
CA HIS A 101 18.73 12.57 -23.26
C HIS A 101 17.62 12.27 -22.27
N LEU A 102 17.78 11.19 -21.49
CA LEU A 102 16.82 10.78 -20.49
C LEU A 102 16.56 11.91 -19.49
N LEU A 103 15.31 12.36 -19.42
CA LEU A 103 14.91 13.29 -18.36
C LEU A 103 14.85 12.51 -17.06
N GLU A 104 15.64 12.92 -16.07
CA GLU A 104 15.66 12.30 -14.74
C GLU A 104 14.30 12.35 -14.06
N ARG A 105 13.45 13.30 -14.44
CA ARG A 105 12.12 13.51 -13.85
C ARG A 105 11.12 13.96 -14.90
N MET A 106 9.92 13.39 -14.85
CA MET A 106 8.78 13.80 -15.65
C MET A 106 7.55 14.02 -14.79
N LEU A 107 6.76 15.05 -15.09
CA LEU A 107 5.45 15.28 -14.49
C LEU A 107 4.37 15.07 -15.55
N VAL A 108 3.48 14.11 -15.31
CA VAL A 108 2.29 13.88 -16.14
C VAL A 108 1.07 14.44 -15.45
N HIS A 109 0.52 15.53 -15.99
CA HIS A 109 -0.70 16.15 -15.48
C HIS A 109 -1.91 15.70 -16.31
N MET A 110 -2.89 15.11 -15.64
CA MET A 110 -4.18 14.69 -16.21
C MET A 110 -5.30 15.02 -15.22
N PRO A 111 -6.49 15.49 -15.65
CA PRO A 111 -7.64 15.73 -14.77
C PRO A 111 -8.07 14.48 -13.99
N THR A 112 -8.80 14.67 -12.90
CA THR A 112 -9.38 13.54 -12.15
C THR A 112 -10.40 12.80 -13.02
N GLY A 113 -10.44 11.47 -12.92
CA GLY A 113 -11.36 10.64 -13.70
C GLY A 113 -10.92 10.33 -15.14
N THR A 114 -9.82 10.91 -15.64
CA THR A 114 -9.36 10.69 -17.02
C THR A 114 -8.49 9.45 -17.22
N GLY A 115 -8.43 8.55 -16.23
CA GLY A 115 -7.71 7.28 -16.33
C GLY A 115 -6.19 7.40 -16.18
N LYS A 116 -5.70 8.31 -15.33
CA LYS A 116 -4.25 8.45 -15.02
C LYS A 116 -3.57 7.12 -14.74
N THR A 117 -4.12 6.34 -13.81
CA THR A 117 -3.57 5.04 -13.41
C THR A 117 -3.52 4.08 -14.59
N LYS A 118 -4.62 3.96 -15.35
CA LYS A 118 -4.68 3.13 -16.55
C LYS A 118 -3.59 3.50 -17.57
N THR A 119 -3.51 4.79 -17.91
CA THR A 119 -2.51 5.31 -18.87
C THR A 119 -1.09 5.00 -18.40
N THR A 120 -0.80 5.22 -17.11
CA THR A 120 0.53 4.95 -16.54
C THR A 120 0.84 3.45 -16.53
N MET A 121 -0.14 2.57 -16.23
CA MET A 121 0.09 1.12 -16.30
C MET A 121 0.34 0.64 -17.72
N HIS A 122 -0.29 1.22 -18.74
CA HIS A 122 0.05 0.96 -20.14
C HIS A 122 1.48 1.41 -20.50
N ILE A 123 1.95 2.55 -19.96
CA ILE A 123 3.33 3.01 -20.14
C ILE A 123 4.29 2.02 -19.49
N ILE A 124 4.04 1.64 -18.23
CA ILE A 124 4.88 0.71 -17.47
C ILE A 124 4.96 -0.65 -18.16
N THR A 125 3.82 -1.21 -18.58
CA THR A 125 3.78 -2.50 -19.31
C THR A 125 4.61 -2.44 -20.57
N ASN A 126 4.48 -1.36 -21.35
CA ASN A 126 5.28 -1.18 -22.55
C ASN A 126 6.78 -1.05 -22.24
N TYR A 127 7.12 -0.25 -21.22
CA TYR A 127 8.50 -0.08 -20.75
C TYR A 127 9.13 -1.40 -20.30
N ILE A 128 8.40 -2.20 -19.53
CA ILE A 128 8.86 -3.52 -19.07
C ILE A 128 9.08 -4.47 -20.25
N ASN A 129 8.15 -4.52 -21.21
CA ASN A 129 8.26 -5.45 -22.34
C ASN A 129 9.39 -5.09 -23.30
N PHE A 130 9.53 -3.82 -23.65
CA PHE A 130 10.38 -3.40 -24.79
C PHE A 130 11.66 -2.69 -24.39
N THR A 131 11.67 -1.99 -23.26
CA THR A 131 12.85 -1.21 -22.84
C THR A 131 13.73 -2.00 -21.90
N ILE A 132 13.24 -2.39 -20.75
CA ILE A 132 14.03 -3.19 -19.79
C ILE A 132 13.96 -4.70 -20.06
N LYS A 133 13.09 -5.15 -20.98
CA LYS A 133 12.95 -6.57 -21.39
C LYS A 133 12.83 -7.51 -20.21
N LYS A 134 12.05 -7.10 -19.23
CA LYS A 134 11.83 -7.80 -17.94
C LYS A 134 13.10 -8.00 -17.09
N GLN A 135 14.14 -7.22 -17.33
CA GLN A 135 15.34 -7.18 -16.49
C GLN A 135 15.25 -5.96 -15.57
N GLY A 136 15.20 -6.23 -14.25
CA GLY A 136 15.00 -5.20 -13.26
C GLY A 136 13.52 -4.97 -12.90
N ILE A 137 13.26 -3.96 -12.10
CA ILE A 137 11.93 -3.64 -11.57
C ILE A 137 11.49 -2.22 -11.88
N VAL A 138 10.19 -2.04 -11.93
CA VAL A 138 9.54 -0.73 -11.81
C VAL A 138 8.92 -0.63 -10.43
N ILE A 139 9.12 0.47 -9.72
CA ILE A 139 8.54 0.68 -8.38
C ILE A 139 7.37 1.68 -8.51
N TRP A 140 6.16 1.23 -8.16
CA TRP A 140 4.99 2.08 -8.01
C TRP A 140 4.82 2.45 -6.55
N ILE A 141 4.82 3.75 -6.22
CA ILE A 141 4.70 4.24 -4.85
C ILE A 141 3.38 4.98 -4.66
N ALA A 142 2.66 4.65 -3.59
CA ALA A 142 1.50 5.41 -3.15
C ALA A 142 1.45 5.46 -1.60
N HIS A 143 0.61 6.35 -1.06
CA HIS A 143 0.58 6.58 0.38
C HIS A 143 -0.49 5.77 1.12
N THR A 144 -1.50 5.21 0.42
CA THR A 144 -2.53 4.35 1.03
C THR A 144 -2.59 2.97 0.39
N THR A 145 -3.06 1.99 1.16
CA THR A 145 -3.23 0.60 0.72
C THR A 145 -4.29 0.47 -0.37
N GLU A 146 -5.34 1.29 -0.32
CA GLU A 146 -6.43 1.31 -1.30
C GLU A 146 -5.91 1.76 -2.67
N LEU A 147 -5.08 2.81 -2.71
CA LEU A 147 -4.46 3.29 -3.95
C LEU A 147 -3.48 2.27 -4.53
N LEU A 148 -2.76 1.54 -3.68
CA LEU A 148 -1.86 0.48 -4.11
C LEU A 148 -2.64 -0.70 -4.67
N GLN A 149 -3.72 -1.12 -4.02
CA GLN A 149 -4.57 -2.20 -4.51
C GLN A 149 -5.23 -1.82 -5.84
N GLN A 150 -5.81 -0.60 -5.94
CA GLN A 150 -6.37 -0.10 -7.20
C GLN A 150 -5.34 -0.06 -8.34
N ALA A 151 -4.12 0.36 -8.03
CA ALA A 151 -3.03 0.39 -9.01
C ALA A 151 -2.64 -1.03 -9.46
N TYR A 152 -2.56 -1.96 -8.50
CA TYR A 152 -2.28 -3.37 -8.77
C TYR A 152 -3.36 -3.99 -9.67
N ASP A 153 -4.65 -3.85 -9.35
CA ASP A 153 -5.77 -4.40 -10.12
C ASP A 153 -5.79 -3.82 -11.55
N THR A 154 -5.46 -2.52 -11.67
CA THR A 154 -5.32 -1.86 -12.97
C THR A 154 -4.14 -2.44 -13.75
N PHE A 155 -2.99 -2.66 -13.11
CA PHE A 155 -1.83 -3.27 -13.76
C PHE A 155 -2.13 -4.70 -14.20
N GLU A 156 -2.76 -5.51 -13.36
CA GLU A 156 -3.18 -6.87 -13.70
C GLU A 156 -4.03 -6.88 -14.99
N SER A 157 -5.05 -6.00 -15.06
CA SER A 157 -5.90 -5.87 -16.24
C SER A 157 -5.12 -5.44 -17.50
N VAL A 158 -4.18 -4.49 -17.35
CA VAL A 158 -3.34 -4.05 -18.47
C VAL A 158 -2.35 -5.13 -18.87
N TRP A 159 -1.78 -5.87 -17.91
CA TRP A 159 -0.85 -6.96 -18.21
C TRP A 159 -1.55 -8.11 -18.95
N LYS A 160 -2.76 -8.46 -18.55
CA LYS A 160 -3.60 -9.44 -19.28
C LYS A 160 -3.83 -9.03 -20.74
N HIS A 161 -3.99 -7.74 -20.99
CA HIS A 161 -4.20 -7.20 -22.35
C HIS A 161 -2.92 -7.05 -23.18
N LEU A 162 -1.82 -6.55 -22.59
CA LEU A 162 -0.61 -6.12 -23.31
C LEU A 162 0.67 -6.85 -22.89
N GLY A 163 0.61 -7.69 -21.88
CA GLY A 163 1.79 -8.35 -21.36
C GLY A 163 2.42 -9.30 -22.37
N ASP A 164 3.73 -9.41 -22.35
CA ASP A 164 4.49 -10.38 -23.11
C ASP A 164 4.98 -11.51 -22.20
N GLY A 165 4.09 -12.50 -21.95
CA GLY A 165 4.33 -13.63 -21.09
C GLY A 165 4.24 -13.34 -19.58
N LYS A 166 4.87 -14.16 -18.74
CA LYS A 166 4.76 -14.09 -17.30
C LYS A 166 5.60 -12.95 -16.71
N ILE A 167 5.08 -12.28 -15.68
CA ILE A 167 5.73 -11.21 -14.94
C ILE A 167 5.49 -11.37 -13.44
N ASN A 168 6.45 -10.95 -12.61
CA ASN A 168 6.28 -10.88 -11.18
C ASN A 168 5.67 -9.53 -10.78
N ALA A 169 4.66 -9.58 -9.93
CA ALA A 169 4.06 -8.39 -9.32
C ALA A 169 4.13 -8.53 -7.79
N TYR A 170 4.99 -7.70 -7.18
CA TYR A 170 5.27 -7.74 -5.74
C TYR A 170 4.39 -6.74 -5.00
N LYS A 171 3.81 -7.18 -3.87
CA LYS A 171 2.99 -6.34 -2.99
C LYS A 171 3.78 -6.02 -1.72
N LEU A 172 4.22 -4.77 -1.56
CA LEU A 172 5.07 -4.31 -0.47
C LEU A 172 4.37 -3.21 0.35
N TRP A 173 3.26 -3.57 0.99
CA TRP A 173 2.49 -2.69 1.88
C TRP A 173 1.85 -3.46 3.04
N GLY A 174 1.45 -2.76 4.10
CA GLY A 174 0.89 -3.36 5.31
C GLY A 174 1.88 -4.36 5.92
N THR A 175 1.43 -5.59 6.13
CA THR A 175 2.25 -6.70 6.64
C THR A 175 3.03 -7.45 5.56
N LYS A 176 2.72 -7.21 4.28
CA LYS A 176 3.35 -7.89 3.14
C LYS A 176 4.81 -7.49 2.98
N THR A 177 5.66 -8.45 2.62
CA THR A 177 7.10 -8.24 2.41
C THR A 177 7.63 -9.15 1.31
N ILE A 178 8.80 -8.84 0.79
CA ILE A 178 9.55 -9.69 -0.14
C ILE A 178 10.59 -10.44 0.69
N GLU A 179 10.59 -11.77 0.65
CA GLU A 179 11.52 -12.60 1.43
C GLU A 179 12.74 -13.05 0.61
N ASN A 180 12.51 -13.45 -0.63
CA ASN A 180 13.60 -13.95 -1.46
C ASN A 180 14.33 -12.82 -2.18
N ILE A 181 15.30 -12.21 -1.48
CA ILE A 181 16.14 -11.12 -2.00
C ILE A 181 17.51 -11.60 -2.51
N ASN A 182 17.76 -12.90 -2.50
CA ASN A 182 19.05 -13.47 -2.93
C ASN A 182 19.21 -13.48 -4.45
N GLN A 183 18.09 -13.37 -5.17
CA GLN A 183 18.09 -13.26 -6.63
C GLN A 183 17.65 -11.86 -7.05
N PRO A 184 18.09 -11.38 -8.25
CA PRO A 184 17.59 -10.14 -8.79
C PRO A 184 16.07 -10.15 -8.92
N LEU A 185 15.45 -9.05 -8.49
CA LEU A 185 14.01 -8.85 -8.68
C LEU A 185 13.76 -8.44 -10.12
N ASN A 186 12.66 -8.89 -10.68
CA ASN A 186 12.21 -8.46 -12.00
C ASN A 186 10.69 -8.27 -12.02
N GLY A 187 10.21 -7.26 -12.74
CA GLY A 187 8.80 -6.96 -12.88
C GLY A 187 8.36 -5.65 -12.26
N ILE A 188 7.31 -5.67 -11.44
CA ILE A 188 6.79 -4.46 -10.79
C ILE A 188 6.63 -4.65 -9.28
N VAL A 189 7.01 -3.63 -8.51
CA VAL A 189 6.84 -3.57 -7.05
C VAL A 189 5.85 -2.47 -6.71
N PHE A 190 4.74 -2.80 -6.10
CA PHE A 190 3.80 -1.85 -5.53
C PHE A 190 4.16 -1.62 -4.07
N CYS A 191 4.60 -0.42 -3.72
CA CYS A 191 5.17 -0.11 -2.41
C CYS A 191 4.47 1.06 -1.72
N GLY A 192 4.10 0.87 -0.45
CA GLY A 192 3.64 1.97 0.40
C GLY A 192 4.80 2.89 0.79
N LEU A 193 4.61 4.20 0.70
CA LEU A 193 5.66 5.17 1.05
C LEU A 193 6.20 4.97 2.47
N SER A 194 5.30 4.81 3.46
CA SER A 194 5.67 4.52 4.85
C SER A 194 6.39 3.18 5.01
N LYS A 195 6.01 2.18 4.21
CA LYS A 195 6.67 0.88 4.19
C LYS A 195 8.08 0.98 3.63
N LEU A 196 8.29 1.72 2.54
CA LEU A 196 9.60 1.94 1.95
C LEU A 196 10.56 2.62 2.93
N MET A 197 10.09 3.65 3.64
CA MET A 197 10.87 4.32 4.69
C MET A 197 11.22 3.34 5.84
N SER A 198 10.24 2.55 6.32
CA SER A 198 10.49 1.55 7.36
C SER A 198 11.48 0.47 6.92
N ILE A 199 11.48 0.07 5.66
CA ILE A 199 12.40 -0.92 5.10
C ILE A 199 13.82 -0.37 5.04
N ALA A 200 14.00 0.90 4.69
CA ALA A 200 15.31 1.55 4.67
C ALA A 200 16.02 1.44 6.04
N ASP A 201 15.26 1.56 7.13
CA ASP A 201 15.79 1.49 8.49
C ASP A 201 15.90 0.05 9.02
N SER A 202 14.86 -0.77 8.79
CA SER A 202 14.73 -2.09 9.44
C SER A 202 15.23 -3.28 8.62
N LYS A 203 15.30 -3.16 7.29
CA LYS A 203 15.69 -4.21 6.34
C LYS A 203 16.62 -3.65 5.25
N PRO A 204 17.82 -3.19 5.58
CA PRO A 204 18.70 -2.52 4.62
C PRO A 204 19.05 -3.39 3.42
N ALA A 205 19.18 -4.71 3.57
CA ALA A 205 19.44 -5.61 2.47
C ALA A 205 18.33 -5.63 1.41
N LEU A 206 17.06 -5.58 1.83
CA LEU A 206 15.92 -5.45 0.91
C LEU A 206 15.90 -4.08 0.24
N TYR A 207 16.18 -3.01 0.98
CA TYR A 207 16.24 -1.66 0.44
C TYR A 207 17.32 -1.51 -0.64
N GLU A 208 18.53 -2.00 -0.38
CA GLU A 208 19.61 -1.98 -1.37
C GLU A 208 19.28 -2.86 -2.59
N ARG A 209 18.62 -4.01 -2.41
CA ARG A 209 18.14 -4.83 -3.54
C ARG A 209 17.16 -4.06 -4.41
N LEU A 210 16.17 -3.39 -3.82
CA LEU A 210 15.21 -2.55 -4.57
C LEU A 210 15.90 -1.43 -5.37
N LYS A 211 16.98 -0.84 -4.83
CA LYS A 211 17.75 0.19 -5.52
C LYS A 211 18.60 -0.38 -6.66
N MET A 212 19.16 -1.55 -6.48
CA MET A 212 20.05 -2.17 -7.49
C MET A 212 19.28 -2.68 -8.70
N ASP A 213 18.05 -3.16 -8.50
CA ASP A 213 17.23 -3.75 -9.56
C ASP A 213 16.28 -2.72 -10.22
N CYS A 214 16.17 -1.48 -9.68
CA CYS A 214 15.40 -0.37 -10.22
C CYS A 214 16.28 0.46 -11.19
#